data_63c721d4dcab0575211b8e062adce0ba
#
_entry.id   63c721d4dcab0575211b8e062adce0ba
#
_cell.length_a   1.000
_cell.length_b   1.000
_cell.length_c   1.000
_cell.angle_alpha   90.00
_cell.angle_beta   90.00
_cell.angle_gamma   90.00
#
_symmetry.space_group_name_H-M   'P 1'
#
loop_
_entity.id
_entity.type
_entity.pdbx_description
1 polymer ?
#
loop_
_entity_poly.entity_id
_entity_poly.type
_entity_poly.pdbx_seq_one_letter_code
_entity_poly.pdbx_strand_id
1 'polypeptide(L)'
;FLDNLADDSSPMQIAAAVRGHFPAAQSQSLGDLPLVELHAPGSDRLVVMLSGDGGWRELDKGIAAQLQQQGVSVVGWNSLRYFWGSRTPQQVGADLDRVIASYRERWHIQHVALVGYSFGADVLPFAYPELSPEQRASVQFVSLLGLGHKADFKVRVGGWLGWHNDAERDVEPAIQSLDAHRLQCIYGDEEKDTLCPELRARGVQVLARPGGHHFDHDPVVLANLLMEGWQHAAQTPIAETASRS
;
A
#
# COMPACT_ATOMS: atom_id res chain seq x y z
N PHE A 1 27.53 24.49 -16.12
CA PHE A 1 26.96 24.94 -14.83
C PHE A 1 28.01 24.92 -13.71
N LEU A 2 29.03 24.07 -13.79
CA LEU A 2 30.16 24.00 -12.86
C LEU A 2 31.31 24.97 -13.22
N ASP A 3 31.27 25.58 -14.41
CA ASP A 3 32.32 26.42 -14.92
C ASP A 3 32.38 27.83 -14.28
N ASN A 4 31.45 28.17 -13.38
CA ASN A 4 31.37 29.47 -12.69
C ASN A 4 31.63 29.42 -11.19
N LEU A 5 32.05 28.29 -10.65
CA LEU A 5 32.47 28.22 -9.25
C LEU A 5 33.99 28.56 -9.22
N ALA A 6 34.32 29.73 -8.67
CA ALA A 6 35.70 30.07 -8.42
C ALA A 6 36.36 29.01 -7.53
N ASP A 7 37.64 28.70 -7.82
CA ASP A 7 38.42 27.62 -7.20
C ASP A 7 38.57 27.73 -5.66
N ASP A 8 37.96 28.77 -5.06
CA ASP A 8 38.06 29.13 -3.62
C ASP A 8 36.72 29.04 -2.87
N SER A 9 35.73 28.37 -3.43
CA SER A 9 34.42 28.22 -2.76
C SER A 9 34.50 27.23 -1.60
N SER A 10 34.16 27.70 -0.39
CA SER A 10 34.15 26.82 0.78
C SER A 10 33.13 25.66 0.60
N PRO A 11 33.34 24.49 1.24
CA PRO A 11 32.41 23.37 1.17
C PRO A 11 30.98 23.76 1.52
N MET A 12 30.79 24.79 2.33
CA MET A 12 29.51 25.33 2.74
C MET A 12 28.80 26.13 1.62
N GLN A 13 29.57 26.85 0.79
CA GLN A 13 29.05 27.58 -0.37
C GLN A 13 28.66 26.63 -1.50
N ILE A 14 29.42 25.56 -1.72
CA ILE A 14 29.09 24.50 -2.67
C ILE A 14 27.83 23.78 -2.24
N ALA A 15 27.69 23.44 -0.96
CA ALA A 15 26.50 22.82 -0.40
C ALA A 15 25.25 23.72 -0.48
N ALA A 16 25.42 25.04 -0.38
CA ALA A 16 24.32 26.00 -0.53
C ALA A 16 23.89 26.15 -2.02
N ALA A 17 24.88 26.21 -2.93
CA ALA A 17 24.63 26.30 -4.37
C ALA A 17 23.95 25.02 -4.90
N VAL A 18 24.36 23.85 -4.42
CA VAL A 18 23.70 22.55 -4.77
C VAL A 18 22.28 22.50 -4.24
N ARG A 19 22.03 22.92 -2.99
CA ARG A 19 20.66 22.97 -2.44
C ARG A 19 19.73 23.92 -3.18
N GLY A 20 20.22 25.03 -3.73
CA GLY A 20 19.42 25.98 -4.51
C GLY A 20 19.01 25.48 -5.90
N HIS A 21 19.57 24.35 -6.36
CA HIS A 21 19.28 23.77 -7.68
C HIS A 21 18.41 22.52 -7.63
N PHE A 22 18.22 21.91 -6.46
CA PHE A 22 17.15 20.94 -6.28
C PHE A 22 15.88 21.72 -5.92
N PRO A 23 14.84 21.70 -6.77
CA PRO A 23 13.56 22.25 -6.35
C PRO A 23 13.19 21.55 -5.04
N ALA A 24 12.94 22.35 -3.99
CA ALA A 24 12.33 21.80 -2.78
C ALA A 24 11.15 20.95 -3.22
N ALA A 25 11.10 19.69 -2.79
CA ALA A 25 10.00 18.81 -3.09
C ALA A 25 8.73 19.58 -2.70
N GLN A 26 7.99 20.05 -3.71
CA GLN A 26 6.73 20.74 -3.47
C GLN A 26 5.85 19.68 -2.82
N SER A 27 5.49 19.87 -1.55
CA SER A 27 4.51 19.02 -0.88
C SER A 27 3.24 19.07 -1.73
N GLN A 28 3.06 18.06 -2.56
CA GLN A 28 1.91 18.00 -3.46
C GLN A 28 0.66 17.92 -2.60
N SER A 29 -0.25 18.87 -2.78
CA SER A 29 -1.53 18.86 -2.07
C SER A 29 -2.23 17.52 -2.29
N LEU A 30 -2.65 16.86 -1.20
CA LEU A 30 -3.44 15.63 -1.24
C LEU A 30 -4.95 15.90 -1.09
N GLY A 31 -5.37 17.19 -1.16
CA GLY A 31 -6.77 17.58 -0.95
C GLY A 31 -7.74 17.05 -2.00
N ASP A 32 -7.23 16.54 -3.12
CA ASP A 32 -7.98 15.87 -4.18
C ASP A 32 -8.24 14.39 -3.90
N LEU A 33 -7.58 13.80 -2.90
CA LEU A 33 -7.71 12.39 -2.56
C LEU A 33 -8.62 12.18 -1.34
N PRO A 34 -9.49 11.16 -1.37
CA PRO A 34 -10.42 10.88 -0.28
C PRO A 34 -9.74 10.10 0.85
N LEU A 35 -8.82 10.74 1.56
CA LEU A 35 -8.03 10.16 2.62
C LEU A 35 -8.65 10.37 4.00
N VAL A 36 -8.36 9.45 4.91
CA VAL A 36 -8.69 9.49 6.34
C VAL A 36 -7.41 9.32 7.13
N GLU A 37 -7.10 10.25 8.02
CA GLU A 37 -5.85 10.27 8.78
C GLU A 37 -6.07 9.81 10.23
N LEU A 38 -5.30 8.83 10.67
CA LEU A 38 -5.18 8.41 12.06
C LEU A 38 -3.70 8.49 12.45
N HIS A 39 -3.27 9.66 12.92
CA HIS A 39 -1.88 9.88 13.31
C HIS A 39 -1.58 9.30 14.69
N ALA A 40 -0.48 8.56 14.83
CA ALA A 40 0.10 8.11 16.09
C ALA A 40 1.38 8.94 16.35
N PRO A 41 1.31 10.01 17.18
CA PRO A 41 2.45 10.90 17.40
C PRO A 41 3.68 10.16 17.93
N GLY A 42 4.86 10.44 17.34
CA GLY A 42 6.11 9.80 17.71
C GLY A 42 6.36 8.44 17.06
N SER A 43 5.40 7.95 16.25
CA SER A 43 5.60 6.74 15.45
C SER A 43 6.39 7.03 14.18
N ASP A 44 7.31 6.14 13.83
CA ASP A 44 8.02 6.12 12.55
C ASP A 44 7.40 5.13 11.54
N ARG A 45 6.23 4.54 11.88
CA ARG A 45 5.52 3.54 11.08
C ARG A 45 4.24 4.10 10.50
N LEU A 46 3.98 3.75 9.24
CA LEU A 46 2.78 4.13 8.50
C LEU A 46 2.16 2.90 7.83
N VAL A 47 0.87 2.75 7.97
CA VAL A 47 0.04 1.91 7.10
C VAL A 47 -0.74 2.80 6.15
N VAL A 48 -0.63 2.57 4.84
CA VAL A 48 -1.58 3.09 3.84
C VAL A 48 -2.55 1.97 3.51
N MET A 49 -3.84 2.19 3.83
CA MET A 49 -4.88 1.16 3.73
C MET A 49 -5.95 1.54 2.70
N LEU A 50 -6.05 0.77 1.61
CA LEU A 50 -7.10 0.90 0.61
C LEU A 50 -8.31 0.07 1.04
N SER A 51 -9.47 0.73 1.17
CA SER A 51 -10.72 0.08 1.57
C SER A 51 -11.34 -0.79 0.47
N GLY A 52 -12.36 -1.56 0.81
CA GLY A 52 -13.22 -2.22 -0.16
C GLY A 52 -14.06 -1.22 -1.00
N ASP A 53 -14.82 -1.75 -1.95
CA ASP A 53 -15.72 -1.02 -2.85
C ASP A 53 -16.88 -0.31 -2.12
N GLY A 54 -17.24 -0.79 -0.92
CA GLY A 54 -18.18 -0.12 -0.02
C GLY A 54 -17.64 1.18 0.59
N GLY A 55 -16.36 1.51 0.38
CA GLY A 55 -15.66 2.66 0.96
C GLY A 55 -15.19 2.42 2.39
N TRP A 56 -14.78 3.48 3.06
CA TRP A 56 -14.21 3.43 4.41
C TRP A 56 -15.28 3.10 5.46
N ARG A 57 -15.46 1.80 5.75
CA ARG A 57 -16.54 1.25 6.58
C ARG A 57 -16.03 0.75 7.94
N GLU A 58 -16.89 0.06 8.67
CA GLU A 58 -16.64 -0.32 10.07
C GLU A 58 -15.42 -1.23 10.23
N LEU A 59 -15.20 -2.18 9.32
CA LEU A 59 -14.04 -3.06 9.37
C LEU A 59 -12.74 -2.27 9.15
N ASP A 60 -12.70 -1.42 8.11
CA ASP A 60 -11.53 -0.57 7.81
C ASP A 60 -11.23 0.36 8.98
N LYS A 61 -12.26 1.04 9.53
CA LYS A 61 -12.14 1.93 10.69
C LYS A 61 -11.62 1.20 11.92
N GLY A 62 -12.15 0.00 12.16
CA GLY A 62 -11.78 -0.82 13.30
C GLY A 62 -10.31 -1.26 13.22
N ILE A 63 -9.87 -1.78 12.08
CA ILE A 63 -8.47 -2.15 11.84
C ILE A 63 -7.56 -0.92 12.03
N ALA A 64 -7.88 0.20 11.41
CA ALA A 64 -7.10 1.43 11.49
C ALA A 64 -6.99 1.95 12.94
N ALA A 65 -8.09 1.93 13.70
CA ALA A 65 -8.10 2.34 15.11
C ALA A 65 -7.23 1.41 15.98
N GLN A 66 -7.27 0.10 15.73
CA GLN A 66 -6.43 -0.86 16.46
C GLN A 66 -4.95 -0.68 16.14
N LEU A 67 -4.59 -0.45 14.87
CA LEU A 67 -3.22 -0.15 14.47
C LEU A 67 -2.73 1.15 15.12
N GLN A 68 -3.56 2.21 15.14
CA GLN A 68 -3.21 3.47 15.80
C GLN A 68 -2.97 3.28 17.30
N GLN A 69 -3.80 2.50 17.99
CA GLN A 69 -3.61 2.15 19.42
C GLN A 69 -2.30 1.38 19.67
N GLN A 70 -1.82 0.64 18.68
CA GLN A 70 -0.53 -0.07 18.71
C GLN A 70 0.65 0.83 18.25
N GLY A 71 0.44 2.14 18.12
CA GLY A 71 1.49 3.09 17.80
C GLY A 71 1.86 3.12 16.32
N VAL A 72 0.94 2.80 15.42
CA VAL A 72 1.14 2.87 13.96
C VAL A 72 0.23 3.96 13.40
N SER A 73 0.80 4.92 12.68
CA SER A 73 0.01 5.90 11.93
C SER A 73 -0.70 5.22 10.75
N VAL A 74 -1.96 5.60 10.49
CA VAL A 74 -2.73 5.02 9.39
C VAL A 74 -3.26 6.13 8.48
N VAL A 75 -3.10 5.93 7.17
CA VAL A 75 -3.78 6.70 6.14
C VAL A 75 -4.75 5.76 5.43
N GLY A 76 -6.02 5.91 5.73
CA GLY A 76 -7.10 5.22 5.06
C GLY A 76 -7.45 5.88 3.73
N TRP A 77 -7.62 5.09 2.69
CA TRP A 77 -8.01 5.54 1.36
C TRP A 77 -9.39 5.00 1.02
N ASN A 78 -10.36 5.89 0.87
CA ASN A 78 -11.74 5.52 0.56
C ASN A 78 -11.86 5.15 -0.92
N SER A 79 -11.80 3.84 -1.21
CA SER A 79 -11.82 3.31 -2.57
C SER A 79 -13.12 3.65 -3.30
N LEU A 80 -14.29 3.59 -2.64
CA LEU A 80 -15.56 3.97 -3.24
C LEU A 80 -15.53 5.37 -3.85
N ARG A 81 -15.00 6.34 -3.09
CA ARG A 81 -14.94 7.74 -3.56
C ARG A 81 -13.87 7.94 -4.63
N TYR A 82 -12.72 7.29 -4.48
CA TYR A 82 -11.61 7.43 -5.41
C TYR A 82 -11.89 6.79 -6.77
N PHE A 83 -12.43 5.56 -6.76
CA PHE A 83 -12.75 4.80 -7.96
C PHE A 83 -14.20 5.00 -8.45
N TRP A 84 -14.88 6.03 -7.99
CA TRP A 84 -16.17 6.43 -8.56
C TRP A 84 -16.05 6.75 -10.06
N GLY A 85 -14.95 7.39 -10.44
CA GLY A 85 -14.48 7.50 -11.83
C GLY A 85 -13.49 6.39 -12.15
N SER A 86 -13.39 6.03 -13.43
CA SER A 86 -12.39 5.06 -13.92
C SER A 86 -10.97 5.57 -13.66
N ARG A 87 -10.11 4.68 -13.20
CA ARG A 87 -8.68 4.94 -12.99
C ARG A 87 -7.83 3.98 -13.80
N THR A 88 -6.56 4.32 -13.99
CA THR A 88 -5.56 3.38 -14.52
C THR A 88 -4.61 2.95 -13.39
N PRO A 89 -3.94 1.78 -13.51
CA PRO A 89 -2.88 1.40 -12.57
C PRO A 89 -1.84 2.49 -12.34
N GLN A 90 -1.42 3.17 -13.42
CA GLN A 90 -0.44 4.26 -13.38
C GLN A 90 -0.95 5.45 -12.55
N GLN A 91 -2.21 5.83 -12.70
CA GLN A 91 -2.81 6.90 -11.89
C GLN A 91 -2.87 6.51 -10.42
N VAL A 92 -3.29 5.27 -10.12
CA VAL A 92 -3.36 4.77 -8.73
C VAL A 92 -1.97 4.73 -8.12
N GLY A 93 -0.97 4.22 -8.85
CA GLY A 93 0.41 4.16 -8.39
C GLY A 93 1.03 5.53 -8.17
N ALA A 94 0.82 6.48 -9.09
CA ALA A 94 1.29 7.85 -8.93
C ALA A 94 0.66 8.56 -7.74
N ASP A 95 -0.63 8.35 -7.50
CA ASP A 95 -1.33 8.90 -6.34
C ASP A 95 -0.86 8.23 -5.04
N LEU A 96 -0.62 6.91 -5.04
CA LEU A 96 -0.06 6.18 -3.90
C LEU A 96 1.35 6.68 -3.57
N ASP A 97 2.18 6.92 -4.58
CA ASP A 97 3.53 7.49 -4.42
C ASP A 97 3.48 8.87 -3.74
N ARG A 98 2.58 9.76 -4.20
CA ARG A 98 2.34 11.08 -3.57
C ARG A 98 1.91 10.95 -2.11
N VAL A 99 1.01 10.02 -1.81
CA VAL A 99 0.54 9.75 -0.45
C VAL A 99 1.70 9.32 0.43
N ILE A 100 2.44 8.30 0.03
CA ILE A 100 3.58 7.80 0.81
C ILE A 100 4.60 8.91 1.03
N ALA A 101 5.03 9.61 -0.02
CA ALA A 101 6.02 10.69 0.07
C ALA A 101 5.58 11.79 1.04
N SER A 102 4.34 12.28 0.91
CA SER A 102 3.81 13.37 1.75
C SER A 102 3.73 12.99 3.22
N TYR A 103 3.26 11.78 3.57
CA TYR A 103 3.15 11.37 4.97
C TYR A 103 4.49 10.96 5.57
N ARG A 104 5.42 10.43 4.78
CA ARG A 104 6.80 10.18 5.22
C ARG A 104 7.48 11.48 5.64
N GLU A 105 7.31 12.53 4.85
CA GLU A 105 7.84 13.86 5.20
C GLU A 105 7.10 14.47 6.41
N ARG A 106 5.76 14.53 6.36
CA ARG A 106 4.95 15.23 7.35
C ARG A 106 4.97 14.59 8.75
N TRP A 107 5.03 13.26 8.82
CA TRP A 107 5.01 12.50 10.06
C TRP A 107 6.34 11.83 10.41
N HIS A 108 7.40 12.14 9.68
CA HIS A 108 8.75 11.57 9.86
C HIS A 108 8.78 10.05 9.81
N ILE A 109 8.04 9.46 8.88
CA ILE A 109 7.89 8.00 8.73
C ILE A 109 9.12 7.39 8.06
N GLN A 110 9.61 6.29 8.64
CA GLN A 110 10.72 5.50 8.11
C GLN A 110 10.23 4.17 7.48
N HIS A 111 9.16 3.60 8.03
CA HIS A 111 8.69 2.26 7.72
C HIS A 111 7.25 2.31 7.22
N VAL A 112 7.02 1.80 6.00
CA VAL A 112 5.71 1.81 5.36
C VAL A 112 5.21 0.39 5.16
N ALA A 113 3.94 0.16 5.46
CA ALA A 113 3.20 -1.03 5.03
C ALA A 113 2.00 -0.61 4.18
N LEU A 114 1.68 -1.44 3.21
CA LEU A 114 0.49 -1.28 2.37
C LEU A 114 -0.52 -2.36 2.72
N VAL A 115 -1.77 -1.97 2.90
CA VAL A 115 -2.86 -2.89 3.18
C VAL A 115 -3.98 -2.65 2.18
N GLY A 116 -4.45 -3.69 1.53
CA GLY A 116 -5.65 -3.65 0.70
C GLY A 116 -6.72 -4.56 1.27
N TYR A 117 -7.97 -4.11 1.30
CA TYR A 117 -9.11 -4.94 1.66
C TYR A 117 -10.07 -5.05 0.48
N SER A 118 -10.44 -6.29 0.11
CA SER A 118 -11.41 -6.57 -0.96
C SER A 118 -10.98 -5.86 -2.26
N PHE A 119 -11.79 -4.99 -2.82
CA PHE A 119 -11.43 -4.16 -3.97
C PHE A 119 -10.05 -3.49 -3.83
N GLY A 120 -9.71 -2.99 -2.63
CA GLY A 120 -8.38 -2.43 -2.36
C GLY A 120 -7.27 -3.47 -2.46
N ALA A 121 -7.54 -4.73 -2.07
CA ALA A 121 -6.59 -5.84 -2.23
C ALA A 121 -6.37 -6.19 -3.70
N ASP A 122 -7.41 -6.12 -4.53
CA ASP A 122 -7.34 -6.47 -5.95
C ASP A 122 -6.55 -5.44 -6.76
N VAL A 123 -6.68 -4.13 -6.44
CA VAL A 123 -6.01 -3.06 -7.20
C VAL A 123 -4.58 -2.78 -6.75
N LEU A 124 -4.25 -3.05 -5.49
CA LEU A 124 -2.95 -2.75 -4.90
C LEU A 124 -1.76 -3.41 -5.62
N PRO A 125 -1.84 -4.69 -6.06
CA PRO A 125 -0.75 -5.33 -6.81
C PRO A 125 -0.39 -4.63 -8.11
N PHE A 126 -1.33 -3.94 -8.74
CA PHE A 126 -1.08 -3.18 -9.97
C PHE A 126 -0.54 -1.77 -9.69
N ALA A 127 -0.84 -1.19 -8.55
CA ALA A 127 -0.35 0.13 -8.15
C ALA A 127 1.10 0.07 -7.63
N TYR A 128 1.46 -1.02 -6.97
CA TYR A 128 2.78 -1.18 -6.34
C TYR A 128 3.97 -1.05 -7.33
N PRO A 129 3.98 -1.67 -8.51
CA PRO A 129 5.10 -1.54 -9.47
C PRO A 129 5.25 -0.12 -10.03
N GLU A 130 4.21 0.69 -9.96
CA GLU A 130 4.21 2.08 -10.45
C GLU A 130 4.79 3.08 -9.43
N LEU A 131 5.10 2.62 -8.20
CA LEU A 131 5.79 3.45 -7.20
C LEU A 131 7.19 3.81 -7.68
N SER A 132 7.64 5.03 -7.35
CA SER A 132 9.04 5.42 -7.51
C SER A 132 9.98 4.47 -6.76
N PRO A 133 11.22 4.31 -7.20
CA PRO A 133 12.20 3.47 -6.49
C PRO A 133 12.35 3.85 -5.01
N GLU A 134 12.28 5.15 -4.69
CA GLU A 134 12.39 5.65 -3.33
C GLU A 134 11.23 5.20 -2.45
N GLN A 135 9.98 5.40 -2.91
CA GLN A 135 8.82 5.02 -2.12
C GLN A 135 8.67 3.49 -2.04
N ARG A 136 8.97 2.78 -3.13
CA ARG A 136 8.99 1.32 -3.12
C ARG A 136 10.00 0.75 -2.12
N ALA A 137 11.18 1.36 -2.00
CA ALA A 137 12.20 0.96 -1.02
C ALA A 137 11.74 1.18 0.45
N SER A 138 10.83 2.14 0.69
CA SER A 138 10.28 2.38 2.03
C SER A 138 9.21 1.35 2.42
N VAL A 139 8.58 0.66 1.45
CA VAL A 139 7.55 -0.35 1.70
C VAL A 139 8.21 -1.64 2.15
N GLN A 140 7.96 -2.01 3.39
CA GLN A 140 8.52 -3.21 4.02
C GLN A 140 7.56 -4.39 4.04
N PHE A 141 6.26 -4.12 3.89
CA PHE A 141 5.23 -5.14 4.04
C PHE A 141 4.00 -4.78 3.21
N VAL A 142 3.38 -5.79 2.62
CA VAL A 142 2.11 -5.69 1.90
C VAL A 142 1.16 -6.76 2.41
N SER A 143 -0.06 -6.39 2.78
CA SER A 143 -1.08 -7.36 3.16
C SER A 143 -2.35 -7.18 2.33
N LEU A 144 -2.84 -8.29 1.80
CA LEU A 144 -4.03 -8.36 0.96
C LEU A 144 -5.10 -9.17 1.70
N LEU A 145 -6.22 -8.53 2.05
CA LEU A 145 -7.32 -9.10 2.79
C LEU A 145 -8.50 -9.34 1.86
N GLY A 146 -8.94 -10.60 1.71
CA GLY A 146 -10.04 -10.96 0.81
C GLY A 146 -9.70 -10.70 -0.65
N LEU A 147 -8.51 -11.16 -1.09
CA LEU A 147 -8.02 -11.00 -2.45
C LEU A 147 -8.80 -11.88 -3.43
N GLY A 148 -9.36 -11.26 -4.48
CA GLY A 148 -10.01 -11.95 -5.59
C GLY A 148 -9.08 -12.30 -6.75
N HIS A 149 -9.64 -12.94 -7.78
CA HIS A 149 -8.91 -13.30 -9.01
C HIS A 149 -8.85 -12.15 -10.02
N LYS A 150 -9.76 -11.18 -9.91
CA LYS A 150 -9.94 -10.09 -10.88
C LYS A 150 -9.91 -8.72 -10.20
N ALA A 151 -9.35 -7.74 -10.86
CA ALA A 151 -9.37 -6.34 -10.46
C ALA A 151 -10.14 -5.49 -11.46
N ASP A 152 -11.01 -4.63 -10.97
CA ASP A 152 -11.60 -3.51 -11.73
C ASP A 152 -11.03 -2.19 -11.19
N PHE A 153 -10.86 -1.20 -12.06
CA PHE A 153 -10.37 0.13 -11.69
C PHE A 153 -11.49 1.16 -11.68
N LYS A 154 -12.70 0.70 -11.45
CA LYS A 154 -13.90 1.51 -11.29
C LYS A 154 -14.90 0.80 -10.39
N VAL A 155 -15.33 1.44 -9.32
CA VAL A 155 -16.43 0.91 -8.51
C VAL A 155 -17.74 0.99 -9.29
N ARG A 156 -18.48 -0.10 -9.32
CA ARG A 156 -19.78 -0.21 -10.01
C ARG A 156 -20.87 -0.46 -9.00
N VAL A 157 -21.79 0.49 -8.86
CA VAL A 157 -23.00 0.31 -8.09
C VAL A 157 -23.92 -0.68 -8.84
N GLY A 158 -24.02 -1.92 -8.37
CA GLY A 158 -24.83 -2.97 -9.03
C GLY A 158 -24.03 -4.15 -9.60
N GLY A 159 -22.74 -4.29 -9.31
CA GLY A 159 -21.87 -5.38 -9.76
C GLY A 159 -22.31 -6.80 -9.32
N TRP A 160 -23.40 -6.90 -8.58
CA TRP A 160 -24.06 -8.17 -8.17
C TRP A 160 -24.77 -8.88 -9.34
N LEU A 161 -24.90 -8.26 -10.51
CA LEU A 161 -25.65 -8.80 -11.64
C LEU A 161 -24.79 -9.59 -12.66
N GLY A 162 -23.58 -9.99 -12.30
CA GLY A 162 -22.81 -10.99 -13.06
C GLY A 162 -22.41 -10.58 -14.48
N TRP A 163 -22.32 -9.30 -14.77
CA TRP A 163 -21.84 -8.83 -16.07
C TRP A 163 -20.32 -8.79 -16.07
N HIS A 164 -19.71 -9.79 -16.67
CA HIS A 164 -18.29 -9.81 -16.99
C HIS A 164 -17.99 -8.62 -17.88
N ASN A 165 -16.91 -7.92 -17.58
CA ASN A 165 -16.49 -6.73 -18.31
C ASN A 165 -15.06 -6.92 -18.84
N ASP A 166 -14.86 -6.62 -20.12
CA ASP A 166 -13.55 -6.67 -20.80
C ASP A 166 -12.48 -5.74 -20.14
N ALA A 167 -12.86 -4.93 -19.16
CA ALA A 167 -11.95 -4.05 -18.42
C ALA A 167 -11.34 -4.71 -17.16
N GLU A 168 -11.84 -5.88 -16.72
CA GLU A 168 -11.27 -6.62 -15.59
C GLU A 168 -9.90 -7.20 -15.96
N ARG A 169 -8.99 -7.18 -14.98
CA ARG A 169 -7.61 -7.67 -15.13
C ARG A 169 -7.37 -8.85 -14.20
N ASP A 170 -6.66 -9.86 -14.68
CA ASP A 170 -6.18 -10.95 -13.83
C ASP A 170 -5.18 -10.42 -12.80
N VAL A 171 -5.43 -10.73 -11.51
CA VAL A 171 -4.60 -10.26 -10.40
C VAL A 171 -3.30 -11.06 -10.28
N GLU A 172 -3.34 -12.36 -10.58
CA GLU A 172 -2.20 -13.25 -10.42
C GLU A 172 -0.91 -12.75 -11.09
N PRO A 173 -0.90 -12.27 -12.35
CA PRO A 173 0.31 -11.72 -12.97
C PRO A 173 0.86 -10.48 -12.24
N ALA A 174 -0.01 -9.62 -11.69
CA ALA A 174 0.40 -8.41 -10.99
C ALA A 174 1.08 -8.73 -9.65
N ILE A 175 0.66 -9.79 -8.97
CA ILE A 175 1.27 -10.27 -7.72
C ILE A 175 2.74 -10.67 -7.91
N GLN A 176 3.16 -11.06 -9.11
CA GLN A 176 4.55 -11.43 -9.38
C GLN A 176 5.54 -10.29 -9.15
N SER A 177 5.09 -9.04 -9.18
CA SER A 177 5.92 -7.87 -8.89
C SER A 177 6.20 -7.67 -7.40
N LEU A 178 5.47 -8.36 -6.51
CA LEU A 178 5.59 -8.28 -5.07
C LEU A 178 6.56 -9.35 -4.54
N ASP A 179 7.42 -8.95 -3.61
CA ASP A 179 8.29 -9.88 -2.91
C ASP A 179 7.45 -10.79 -2.00
N ALA A 180 7.47 -12.09 -2.27
CA ALA A 180 6.69 -13.08 -1.54
C ALA A 180 6.99 -13.10 -0.03
N HIS A 181 8.23 -12.79 0.37
CA HIS A 181 8.64 -12.75 1.78
C HIS A 181 8.08 -11.53 2.54
N ARG A 182 7.63 -10.51 1.82
CA ARG A 182 7.01 -9.29 2.36
C ARG A 182 5.50 -9.25 2.11
N LEU A 183 4.96 -10.30 1.51
CA LEU A 183 3.56 -10.39 1.15
C LEU A 183 2.80 -11.31 2.10
N GLN A 184 1.69 -10.82 2.60
CA GLN A 184 0.71 -11.59 3.36
C GLN A 184 -0.62 -11.57 2.62
N CYS A 185 -1.32 -12.70 2.61
CA CYS A 185 -2.69 -12.81 2.10
C CYS A 185 -3.58 -13.43 3.18
N ILE A 186 -4.63 -12.69 3.57
CA ILE A 186 -5.61 -13.14 4.57
C ILE A 186 -6.97 -13.33 3.89
N TYR A 187 -7.62 -14.46 4.13
CA TYR A 187 -8.93 -14.76 3.54
C TYR A 187 -9.84 -15.45 4.55
N GLY A 188 -11.16 -15.32 4.39
CA GLY A 188 -12.13 -16.07 5.15
C GLY A 188 -12.23 -17.51 4.64
N ASP A 189 -12.27 -18.50 5.53
CA ASP A 189 -12.28 -19.93 5.16
C ASP A 189 -13.57 -20.38 4.46
N GLU A 190 -14.62 -19.57 4.52
CA GLU A 190 -15.86 -19.75 3.77
C GLU A 190 -15.86 -19.09 2.39
N GLU A 191 -14.82 -18.27 2.06
CA GLU A 191 -14.70 -17.65 0.75
C GLU A 191 -14.37 -18.69 -0.32
N LYS A 192 -15.19 -18.72 -1.39
CA LYS A 192 -15.03 -19.66 -2.51
C LYS A 192 -14.23 -19.07 -3.67
N ASP A 193 -14.22 -17.75 -3.76
CA ASP A 193 -13.54 -17.00 -4.84
C ASP A 193 -12.44 -16.12 -4.24
N THR A 194 -11.32 -16.76 -3.88
CA THR A 194 -10.14 -16.07 -3.35
C THR A 194 -8.85 -16.66 -3.93
N LEU A 195 -7.95 -15.77 -4.35
CA LEU A 195 -6.63 -16.14 -4.89
C LEU A 195 -5.62 -16.53 -3.77
N CYS A 196 -5.87 -16.16 -2.50
CA CYS A 196 -4.92 -16.35 -1.40
C CYS A 196 -4.35 -17.78 -1.28
N PRO A 197 -5.16 -18.87 -1.32
CA PRO A 197 -4.63 -20.24 -1.17
C PRO A 197 -3.57 -20.61 -2.20
N GLU A 198 -3.68 -20.12 -3.44
CA GLU A 198 -2.76 -20.40 -4.53
C GLU A 198 -1.39 -19.76 -4.31
N LEU A 199 -1.33 -18.66 -3.57
CA LEU A 199 -0.10 -17.93 -3.30
C LEU A 199 0.86 -18.66 -2.33
N ARG A 200 0.39 -19.70 -1.62
CA ARG A 200 1.25 -20.53 -0.73
C ARG A 200 2.41 -21.15 -1.49
N ALA A 201 2.19 -21.60 -2.70
CA ALA A 201 3.23 -22.22 -3.53
C ALA A 201 4.38 -21.25 -3.86
N ARG A 202 4.15 -19.94 -3.74
CA ARG A 202 5.15 -18.89 -3.96
C ARG A 202 5.89 -18.47 -2.69
N GLY A 203 5.59 -19.05 -1.54
CA GLY A 203 6.18 -18.69 -0.25
C GLY A 203 5.53 -17.47 0.41
N VAL A 204 4.36 -17.02 -0.07
CA VAL A 204 3.57 -15.97 0.56
C VAL A 204 3.01 -16.45 1.89
N GLN A 205 2.99 -15.59 2.91
CA GLN A 205 2.31 -15.85 4.16
C GLN A 205 0.80 -15.84 3.94
N VAL A 206 0.18 -17.00 3.92
CA VAL A 206 -1.27 -17.14 3.67
C VAL A 206 -1.98 -17.63 4.92
N LEU A 207 -2.94 -16.82 5.39
CA LEU A 207 -3.70 -17.05 6.62
C LEU A 207 -5.20 -17.18 6.31
N ALA A 208 -5.80 -18.30 6.73
CA ALA A 208 -7.24 -18.46 6.74
C ALA A 208 -7.82 -17.95 8.06
N ARG A 209 -8.96 -17.29 7.99
CA ARG A 209 -9.73 -16.84 9.16
C ARG A 209 -11.13 -17.43 9.14
N PRO A 210 -11.74 -17.72 10.29
CA PRO A 210 -13.14 -18.12 10.34
C PRO A 210 -14.05 -17.10 9.64
N GLY A 211 -15.10 -17.59 8.99
CA GLY A 211 -16.12 -16.79 8.35
C GLY A 211 -15.86 -16.49 6.87
N GLY A 212 -16.70 -15.61 6.32
CA GLY A 212 -16.62 -15.19 4.92
C GLY A 212 -15.75 -13.96 4.70
N HIS A 213 -16.03 -13.24 3.63
CA HIS A 213 -15.28 -12.08 3.13
C HIS A 213 -15.12 -10.92 4.14
N HIS A 214 -15.93 -10.86 5.18
CA HIS A 214 -15.89 -9.82 6.22
C HIS A 214 -15.22 -10.28 7.52
N PHE A 215 -14.59 -11.47 7.56
CA PHE A 215 -13.77 -11.98 8.67
C PHE A 215 -14.50 -11.92 10.03
N ASP A 216 -15.78 -12.26 10.07
CA ASP A 216 -16.67 -12.16 11.23
C ASP A 216 -16.63 -10.78 11.93
N HIS A 217 -16.26 -9.74 11.17
CA HIS A 217 -16.12 -8.35 11.64
C HIS A 217 -15.18 -8.21 12.86
N ASP A 218 -14.07 -8.97 12.89
CA ASP A 218 -13.08 -8.90 13.97
C ASP A 218 -11.84 -8.04 13.58
N PRO A 219 -11.89 -6.71 13.74
CA PRO A 219 -10.78 -5.82 13.40
C PRO A 219 -9.58 -5.97 14.32
N VAL A 220 -9.78 -6.45 15.57
CA VAL A 220 -8.70 -6.62 16.55
C VAL A 220 -7.76 -7.73 16.09
N VAL A 221 -8.33 -8.88 15.75
CA VAL A 221 -7.53 -10.01 15.25
C VAL A 221 -6.84 -9.66 13.95
N LEU A 222 -7.53 -8.99 13.02
CA LEU A 222 -6.92 -8.59 11.75
C LEU A 222 -5.75 -7.62 11.97
N ALA A 223 -5.90 -6.60 12.82
CA ALA A 223 -4.82 -5.67 13.14
C ALA A 223 -3.60 -6.39 13.75
N ASN A 224 -3.83 -7.36 14.65
CA ASN A 224 -2.75 -8.14 15.25
C ASN A 224 -2.03 -9.00 14.18
N LEU A 225 -2.76 -9.66 13.29
CA LEU A 225 -2.17 -10.43 12.18
C LEU A 225 -1.36 -9.55 11.23
N LEU A 226 -1.80 -8.33 10.95
CA LEU A 226 -1.04 -7.36 10.17
C LEU A 226 0.27 -7.00 10.86
N MET A 227 0.24 -6.74 12.17
CA MET A 227 1.44 -6.40 12.94
C MET A 227 2.43 -7.57 13.02
N GLU A 228 1.94 -8.78 13.26
CA GLU A 228 2.75 -10.01 13.27
C GLU A 228 3.41 -10.26 11.91
N GLY A 229 2.64 -10.13 10.82
CA GLY A 229 3.15 -10.27 9.46
C GLY A 229 4.22 -9.23 9.13
N TRP A 230 4.00 -7.98 9.49
CA TRP A 230 4.98 -6.91 9.29
C TRP A 230 6.26 -7.14 10.09
N GLN A 231 6.15 -7.55 11.35
CA GLN A 231 7.31 -7.90 12.18
C GLN A 231 8.10 -9.06 11.59
N HIS A 232 7.42 -10.08 11.10
CA HIS A 232 8.05 -11.23 10.44
C HIS A 232 8.80 -10.80 9.16
N ALA A 233 8.15 -10.01 8.30
CA ALA A 233 8.75 -9.50 7.07
C ALA A 233 10.00 -8.63 7.34
N ALA A 234 9.98 -7.82 8.42
CA ALA A 234 11.12 -6.98 8.80
C ALA A 234 12.33 -7.78 9.31
N GLN A 235 12.13 -9.00 9.81
CA GLN A 235 13.20 -9.89 10.29
C GLN A 235 13.79 -10.78 9.20
N THR A 236 13.10 -10.91 8.06
CA THR A 236 13.57 -11.74 6.95
C THR A 236 14.61 -10.95 6.13
N PRO A 237 15.88 -11.41 6.06
CA PRO A 237 16.91 -10.75 5.24
C PRO A 237 16.45 -10.69 3.78
N ILE A 238 16.65 -9.55 3.13
CA ILE A 238 16.49 -9.46 1.68
C ILE A 238 17.56 -10.39 1.08
N ALA A 239 17.11 -11.44 0.36
CA ALA A 239 18.03 -12.22 -0.45
C ALA A 239 18.64 -11.24 -1.47
N GLU A 240 19.92 -10.85 -1.26
CA GLU A 240 20.68 -10.13 -2.26
C GLU A 240 20.57 -10.92 -3.57
N THR A 241 19.86 -10.36 -4.54
CA THR A 241 19.92 -10.89 -5.91
C THR A 241 21.38 -10.79 -6.33
N ALA A 242 22.10 -11.91 -6.19
CA ALA A 242 23.45 -12.03 -6.69
C ALA A 242 23.43 -11.64 -8.16
N SER A 243 23.93 -10.46 -8.45
CA SER A 243 24.31 -10.02 -9.77
C SER A 243 25.28 -11.07 -10.33
N ARG A 244 24.75 -12.01 -11.11
CA ARG A 244 25.61 -12.88 -11.94
C ARG A 244 26.00 -12.05 -13.15
N SER A 245 27.28 -11.68 -13.12
CA SER A 245 28.10 -11.17 -14.21
C SER A 245 27.99 -11.99 -15.47
#